data_410c3dd695da6286acedbbb28bf9dfdd
#
_entry.id   410c3dd695da6286acedbbb28bf9dfdd
#
_cell.length_a   1.000
_cell.length_b   1.000
_cell.length_c   1.000
_cell.angle_alpha   90.00
_cell.angle_beta   90.00
_cell.angle_gamma   90.00
#
_symmetry.space_group_name_H-M   'P 1'
#
loop_
_entity.id
_entity.type
_entity.pdbx_description
1 polymer ?
#
loop_
_entity_poly.entity_id
_entity_poly.type
_entity_poly.pdbx_seq_one_letter_code
_entity_poly.pdbx_strand_id
1 'polypeptide(L)'
;MKASPRSSATSSFPYGPVLLIALGHFIHDIFPAFYGVLLPKLAPVLGLSRTTAGLLTFARQGPAALNPFLGYWADRLSLRWFVILAPGLTATGMTLLGWMPNVPALAGLLFVVGISVALFHAPAPALVARVSHPYTGRGMSIFMAAGELGRAVGPVVAVWTVTWLGMRRLPALALLGWMASAILAWRFASVEAQSQQRQALSWSRVRAWAQRFALPLAVLILGRAAIVGALGTYLAWYLTEHGLPLVRAGTWVAGYEIAGVLGALASGTLSDFWGRRRTVAASTTLAALFLALFVATPVPYKLGWLFPLGFTALSIQPVMLALVQDLAPGHRATANGIYLAMSFLLRPVGVSVVGALADRTSWDAAFLFASAWALVTLLALRSLTPKG
;
A
#
# COMPACT_ATOMS: atom_id res chain seq x y z
N MET A 1 -19.35 -56.13 -1.19
CA MET A 1 -18.94 -54.89 -1.92
C MET A 1 -17.78 -54.28 -1.19
N LYS A 2 -16.55 -54.40 -1.71
CA LYS A 2 -15.33 -53.79 -1.14
C LYS A 2 -15.27 -52.35 -1.63
N ALA A 3 -15.35 -51.37 -0.71
CA ALA A 3 -15.09 -49.98 -1.01
C ALA A 3 -13.62 -49.84 -1.40
N SER A 4 -13.34 -49.36 -2.61
CA SER A 4 -12.01 -49.04 -3.06
C SER A 4 -11.47 -47.81 -2.29
N PRO A 5 -10.24 -47.78 -1.80
CA PRO A 5 -9.70 -46.61 -1.20
C PRO A 5 -9.48 -45.54 -2.29
N ARG A 6 -10.20 -44.40 -2.18
CA ARG A 6 -9.89 -43.20 -2.97
C ARG A 6 -8.48 -42.80 -2.62
N SER A 7 -7.56 -42.98 -3.56
CA SER A 7 -6.20 -42.45 -3.45
C SER A 7 -6.30 -40.92 -3.31
N SER A 8 -6.04 -40.43 -2.12
CA SER A 8 -5.76 -39.00 -1.89
C SER A 8 -4.39 -38.69 -2.51
N ALA A 9 -4.36 -38.49 -3.82
CA ALA A 9 -3.22 -37.86 -4.44
C ALA A 9 -3.06 -36.50 -3.75
N THR A 10 -2.05 -36.31 -2.92
CA THR A 10 -1.66 -35.03 -2.37
C THR A 10 -1.30 -34.12 -3.54
N SER A 11 -2.26 -33.29 -3.95
CA SER A 11 -2.04 -32.33 -5.04
C SER A 11 -0.87 -31.42 -4.63
N SER A 12 0.21 -31.42 -5.39
CA SER A 12 1.33 -30.51 -5.15
C SER A 12 0.86 -29.07 -5.30
N PHE A 13 1.50 -28.16 -4.53
CA PHE A 13 1.18 -26.73 -4.61
C PHE A 13 1.40 -26.19 -6.04
N PRO A 14 0.42 -25.46 -6.63
CA PRO A 14 0.48 -24.98 -8.00
C PRO A 14 1.39 -23.75 -8.14
N TYR A 15 2.69 -23.94 -8.01
CA TYR A 15 3.68 -22.85 -8.05
C TYR A 15 3.59 -22.00 -9.33
N GLY A 16 3.46 -22.61 -10.51
CA GLY A 16 3.49 -21.91 -11.79
C GLY A 16 2.46 -20.79 -11.88
N PRO A 17 1.14 -21.08 -11.79
CA PRO A 17 0.10 -20.03 -11.81
C PRO A 17 0.25 -19.00 -10.70
N VAL A 18 0.59 -19.40 -9.47
CA VAL A 18 0.74 -18.49 -8.34
C VAL A 18 1.91 -17.53 -8.55
N LEU A 19 3.07 -18.03 -8.99
CA LEU A 19 4.25 -17.20 -9.25
C LEU A 19 4.04 -16.24 -10.41
N LEU A 20 3.28 -16.62 -11.44
CA LEU A 20 2.96 -15.69 -12.55
C LEU A 20 2.08 -14.53 -12.09
N ILE A 21 1.06 -14.78 -11.26
CA ILE A 21 0.25 -13.69 -10.70
C ILE A 21 1.08 -12.84 -9.73
N ALA A 22 1.93 -13.48 -8.92
CA ALA A 22 2.85 -12.79 -8.01
C ALA A 22 3.85 -11.91 -8.77
N LEU A 23 4.40 -12.38 -9.89
CA LEU A 23 5.25 -11.58 -10.78
C LEU A 23 4.48 -10.39 -11.36
N GLY A 24 3.24 -10.59 -11.79
CA GLY A 24 2.36 -9.52 -12.23
C GLY A 24 2.15 -8.46 -11.14
N HIS A 25 1.95 -8.88 -9.89
CA HIS A 25 1.81 -7.99 -8.73
C HIS A 25 3.11 -7.26 -8.43
N PHE A 26 4.25 -7.95 -8.42
CA PHE A 26 5.56 -7.35 -8.22
C PHE A 26 5.81 -6.22 -9.24
N ILE A 27 5.62 -6.51 -10.54
CA ILE A 27 5.83 -5.51 -11.59
C ILE A 27 4.81 -4.37 -11.49
N HIS A 28 3.55 -4.69 -11.22
CA HIS A 28 2.51 -3.67 -11.03
C HIS A 28 2.88 -2.69 -9.92
N ASP A 29 3.35 -3.18 -8.78
CA ASP A 29 3.58 -2.36 -7.57
C ASP A 29 4.92 -1.60 -7.58
N ILE A 30 5.82 -1.88 -8.53
CA ILE A 30 7.00 -1.06 -8.80
C ILE A 30 6.59 0.38 -9.13
N PHE A 31 5.58 0.56 -9.98
CA PHE A 31 5.26 1.86 -10.58
C PHE A 31 4.58 2.86 -9.63
N PRO A 32 3.59 2.50 -8.78
CA PRO A 32 3.00 3.43 -7.82
C PRO A 32 4.00 4.10 -6.88
N ALA A 33 5.16 3.49 -6.62
CA ALA A 33 6.23 4.05 -5.81
C ALA A 33 6.96 5.24 -6.49
N PHE A 34 6.83 5.41 -7.80
CA PHE A 34 7.49 6.48 -8.57
C PHE A 34 7.06 7.87 -8.12
N TYR A 35 5.80 8.06 -7.76
CA TYR A 35 5.27 9.37 -7.41
C TYR A 35 6.08 10.03 -6.29
N GLY A 36 6.20 9.40 -5.14
CA GLY A 36 6.90 10.01 -3.99
C GLY A 36 8.38 10.23 -4.25
N VAL A 37 9.06 9.24 -4.85
CA VAL A 37 10.51 9.33 -5.06
C VAL A 37 10.91 10.32 -6.17
N LEU A 38 10.00 10.63 -7.11
CA LEU A 38 10.25 11.60 -8.17
C LEU A 38 9.77 13.02 -7.87
N LEU A 39 9.10 13.26 -6.74
CA LEU A 39 8.67 14.60 -6.31
C LEU A 39 9.82 15.63 -6.30
N PRO A 40 11.06 15.32 -5.89
CA PRO A 40 12.18 16.27 -5.98
C PRO A 40 12.44 16.80 -7.39
N LYS A 41 12.11 16.03 -8.41
CA LYS A 41 12.24 16.42 -9.83
C LYS A 41 10.97 17.08 -10.38
N LEU A 42 9.80 16.64 -9.92
CA LEU A 42 8.50 17.15 -10.40
C LEU A 42 8.15 18.49 -9.76
N ALA A 43 8.46 18.68 -8.48
CA ALA A 43 8.06 19.86 -7.73
C ALA A 43 8.60 21.16 -8.32
N PRO A 44 9.90 21.32 -8.63
CA PRO A 44 10.41 22.56 -9.21
C PRO A 44 9.88 22.82 -10.63
N VAL A 45 9.61 21.77 -11.42
CA VAL A 45 9.13 21.91 -12.81
C VAL A 45 7.66 22.34 -12.85
N LEU A 46 6.84 21.83 -11.95
CA LEU A 46 5.39 22.08 -11.91
C LEU A 46 4.98 23.12 -10.86
N GLY A 47 5.93 23.70 -10.13
CA GLY A 47 5.65 24.64 -9.05
C GLY A 47 4.85 24.01 -7.90
N LEU A 48 5.10 22.73 -7.57
CA LEU A 48 4.37 22.04 -6.52
C LEU A 48 4.81 22.50 -5.14
N SER A 49 3.88 22.96 -4.32
CA SER A 49 4.08 23.01 -2.87
C SER A 49 3.98 21.60 -2.26
N ARG A 50 4.47 21.42 -1.03
CA ARG A 50 4.33 20.16 -0.29
C ARG A 50 2.87 19.84 -0.03
N THR A 51 2.05 20.85 0.25
CA THR A 51 0.58 20.74 0.36
C THR A 51 -0.02 20.17 -0.93
N THR A 52 0.31 20.77 -2.09
CA THR A 52 -0.21 20.32 -3.38
C THR A 52 0.20 18.89 -3.68
N ALA A 53 1.45 18.53 -3.43
CA ALA A 53 1.92 17.15 -3.58
C ALA A 53 1.16 16.17 -2.67
N GLY A 54 0.82 16.58 -1.44
CA GLY A 54 -0.05 15.82 -0.55
C GLY A 54 -1.45 15.66 -1.10
N LEU A 55 -2.08 16.74 -1.58
CA LEU A 55 -3.42 16.72 -2.16
C LEU A 55 -3.51 15.83 -3.41
N LEU A 56 -2.47 15.77 -4.23
CA LEU A 56 -2.40 14.88 -5.38
C LEU A 56 -2.47 13.39 -5.00
N THR A 57 -2.15 13.05 -3.75
CA THR A 57 -2.36 11.68 -3.27
C THR A 57 -3.85 11.30 -3.19
N PHE A 58 -4.78 12.28 -3.06
CA PHE A 58 -6.23 12.02 -3.20
C PHE A 58 -6.59 11.57 -4.61
N ALA A 59 -6.05 12.22 -5.64
CA ALA A 59 -6.28 11.79 -7.00
C ALA A 59 -5.82 10.34 -7.21
N ARG A 60 -4.65 9.98 -6.69
CA ARG A 60 -4.07 8.64 -6.85
C ARG A 60 -4.76 7.57 -5.99
N GLN A 61 -5.17 7.87 -4.77
CA GLN A 61 -5.70 6.88 -3.83
C GLN A 61 -7.23 6.88 -3.74
N GLY A 62 -7.89 8.00 -4.09
CA GLY A 62 -9.34 8.16 -4.02
C GLY A 62 -10.11 7.07 -4.77
N PRO A 63 -9.71 6.67 -6.00
CA PRO A 63 -10.38 5.59 -6.72
C PRO A 63 -10.43 4.26 -5.98
N ALA A 64 -9.49 3.98 -5.07
CA ALA A 64 -9.51 2.76 -4.26
C ALA A 64 -10.68 2.71 -3.25
N ALA A 65 -11.33 3.85 -2.96
CA ALA A 65 -12.59 3.88 -2.22
C ALA A 65 -13.72 3.15 -2.96
N LEU A 66 -13.59 2.99 -4.29
CA LEU A 66 -14.53 2.23 -5.12
C LEU A 66 -14.31 0.71 -5.06
N ASN A 67 -13.27 0.23 -4.39
CA ASN A 67 -12.96 -1.21 -4.30
C ASN A 67 -14.15 -2.09 -3.85
N PRO A 68 -15.04 -1.69 -2.92
CA PRO A 68 -16.23 -2.46 -2.60
C PRO A 68 -17.17 -2.66 -3.79
N PHE A 69 -17.34 -1.61 -4.62
CA PHE A 69 -18.16 -1.65 -5.84
C PHE A 69 -17.47 -2.42 -6.96
N LEU A 70 -16.17 -2.21 -7.13
CA LEU A 70 -15.36 -2.97 -8.09
C LEU A 70 -15.36 -4.46 -7.75
N GLY A 71 -15.26 -4.83 -6.47
CA GLY A 71 -15.40 -6.20 -6.01
C GLY A 71 -16.80 -6.78 -6.33
N TYR A 72 -17.87 -6.00 -6.19
CA TYR A 72 -19.22 -6.43 -6.57
C TYR A 72 -19.36 -6.68 -8.08
N TRP A 73 -18.78 -5.82 -8.91
CA TRP A 73 -18.74 -6.02 -10.36
C TRP A 73 -17.77 -7.13 -10.77
N ALA A 74 -16.69 -7.33 -9.99
CA ALA A 74 -15.75 -8.43 -10.18
C ALA A 74 -16.45 -9.79 -10.17
N ASP A 75 -17.42 -9.94 -9.30
CA ASP A 75 -18.18 -11.19 -9.14
C ASP A 75 -19.19 -11.42 -10.31
N ARG A 76 -19.51 -10.40 -11.10
CA ARG A 76 -20.52 -10.47 -12.19
C ARG A 76 -19.93 -10.38 -13.59
N LEU A 77 -18.82 -9.68 -13.74
CA LEU A 77 -18.11 -9.52 -14.99
C LEU A 77 -16.81 -10.32 -14.88
N SER A 78 -16.32 -10.87 -15.97
CA SER A 78 -15.01 -11.56 -15.95
C SER A 78 -13.89 -10.53 -15.80
N LEU A 79 -13.68 -10.05 -14.56
CA LEU A 79 -12.68 -9.01 -14.26
C LEU A 79 -11.23 -9.49 -14.40
N ARG A 80 -11.00 -10.70 -14.92
CA ARG A 80 -9.67 -11.18 -15.28
C ARG A 80 -8.90 -10.17 -16.14
N TRP A 81 -9.59 -9.50 -17.07
CA TRP A 81 -8.98 -8.52 -17.95
C TRP A 81 -8.45 -7.30 -17.18
N PHE A 82 -9.08 -6.91 -16.09
CA PHE A 82 -8.56 -5.85 -15.21
C PHE A 82 -7.25 -6.26 -14.55
N VAL A 83 -7.15 -7.50 -14.01
CA VAL A 83 -5.89 -8.02 -13.47
C VAL A 83 -4.83 -8.14 -14.55
N ILE A 84 -5.21 -8.55 -15.76
CA ILE A 84 -4.30 -8.75 -16.88
C ILE A 84 -3.75 -7.40 -17.39
N LEU A 85 -4.60 -6.39 -17.58
CA LEU A 85 -4.21 -5.12 -18.22
C LEU A 85 -3.61 -4.11 -17.24
N ALA A 86 -3.95 -4.21 -15.95
CA ALA A 86 -3.54 -3.21 -14.96
C ALA A 86 -2.03 -3.00 -14.85
N PRO A 87 -1.15 -4.01 -14.91
CA PRO A 87 0.29 -3.77 -14.87
C PRO A 87 0.77 -2.86 -16.01
N GLY A 88 0.29 -3.08 -17.24
CA GLY A 88 0.61 -2.22 -18.39
C GLY A 88 0.05 -0.81 -18.26
N LEU A 89 -1.23 -0.68 -17.85
CA LEU A 89 -1.89 0.61 -17.69
C LEU A 89 -1.25 1.44 -16.57
N THR A 90 -1.00 0.82 -15.41
CA THR A 90 -0.34 1.48 -14.27
C THR A 90 1.08 1.91 -14.63
N ALA A 91 1.85 1.03 -15.31
CA ALA A 91 3.18 1.35 -15.77
C ALA A 91 3.17 2.53 -16.75
N THR A 92 2.28 2.51 -17.74
CA THR A 92 2.14 3.62 -18.70
C THR A 92 1.84 4.93 -17.99
N GLY A 93 0.82 4.95 -17.13
CA GLY A 93 0.45 6.17 -16.40
C GLY A 93 1.58 6.70 -15.51
N MET A 94 2.20 5.83 -14.71
CA MET A 94 3.25 6.26 -13.78
C MET A 94 4.55 6.67 -14.48
N THR A 95 4.82 6.15 -15.66
CA THR A 95 6.01 6.56 -16.43
C THR A 95 5.82 7.87 -17.21
N LEU A 96 4.57 8.29 -17.39
CA LEU A 96 4.24 9.59 -18.01
C LEU A 96 4.31 10.79 -17.04
N LEU A 97 4.64 10.59 -15.76
CA LEU A 97 4.72 11.68 -14.76
C LEU A 97 5.56 12.86 -15.25
N GLY A 98 6.70 12.60 -15.90
CA GLY A 98 7.61 13.64 -16.40
C GLY A 98 7.14 14.36 -17.67
N TRP A 99 6.00 13.96 -18.23
CA TRP A 99 5.40 14.57 -19.42
C TRP A 99 4.20 15.48 -19.10
N MET A 100 3.81 15.54 -17.83
CA MET A 100 2.66 16.34 -17.44
C MET A 100 2.98 17.83 -17.52
N PRO A 101 2.19 18.62 -18.26
CA PRO A 101 2.48 20.02 -18.48
C PRO A 101 2.11 20.92 -17.30
N ASN A 102 1.21 20.47 -16.44
CA ASN A 102 0.69 21.24 -15.32
C ASN A 102 0.08 20.35 -14.23
N VAL A 103 -0.28 20.94 -13.09
CA VAL A 103 -0.84 20.22 -11.93
C VAL A 103 -2.18 19.54 -12.23
N PRO A 104 -3.16 20.19 -12.92
CA PRO A 104 -4.41 19.51 -13.29
C PRO A 104 -4.20 18.26 -14.16
N ALA A 105 -3.30 18.31 -15.15
CA ALA A 105 -2.96 17.15 -15.97
C ALA A 105 -2.34 16.04 -15.14
N LEU A 106 -1.43 16.38 -14.21
CA LEU A 106 -0.86 15.42 -13.26
C LEU A 106 -1.92 14.80 -12.36
N ALA A 107 -2.86 15.59 -11.85
CA ALA A 107 -3.99 15.09 -11.05
C ALA A 107 -4.86 14.11 -11.85
N GLY A 108 -5.20 14.44 -13.09
CA GLY A 108 -5.96 13.58 -14.00
C GLY A 108 -5.23 12.27 -14.28
N LEU A 109 -3.93 12.33 -14.56
CA LEU A 109 -3.09 11.14 -14.76
C LEU A 109 -3.07 10.25 -13.51
N LEU A 110 -2.83 10.83 -12.33
CA LEU A 110 -2.81 10.10 -11.07
C LEU A 110 -4.16 9.47 -10.73
N PHE A 111 -5.27 10.13 -11.09
CA PHE A 111 -6.61 9.58 -10.92
C PHE A 111 -6.84 8.35 -11.81
N VAL A 112 -6.45 8.41 -13.08
CA VAL A 112 -6.52 7.26 -14.00
C VAL A 112 -5.64 6.11 -13.51
N VAL A 113 -4.42 6.40 -13.04
CA VAL A 113 -3.55 5.41 -12.41
C VAL A 113 -4.20 4.82 -11.16
N GLY A 114 -4.84 5.66 -10.33
CA GLY A 114 -5.57 5.19 -9.15
C GLY A 114 -6.68 4.20 -9.48
N ILE A 115 -7.42 4.44 -10.57
CA ILE A 115 -8.42 3.50 -11.10
C ILE A 115 -7.73 2.18 -11.50
N SER A 116 -6.63 2.23 -12.26
CA SER A 116 -5.90 1.04 -12.68
C SER A 116 -5.39 0.22 -11.50
N VAL A 117 -4.86 0.87 -10.46
CA VAL A 117 -4.43 0.23 -9.21
C VAL A 117 -5.61 -0.45 -8.51
N ALA A 118 -6.76 0.22 -8.41
CA ALA A 118 -7.97 -0.34 -7.81
C ALA A 118 -8.48 -1.57 -8.60
N LEU A 119 -8.47 -1.48 -9.93
CA LEU A 119 -8.88 -2.56 -10.83
C LEU A 119 -7.96 -3.80 -10.74
N PHE A 120 -6.71 -3.65 -10.31
CA PHE A 120 -5.84 -4.79 -10.02
C PHE A 120 -6.11 -5.37 -8.64
N HIS A 121 -6.05 -4.56 -7.60
CA HIS A 121 -6.05 -5.02 -6.20
C HIS A 121 -7.40 -5.57 -5.74
N ALA A 122 -8.51 -5.19 -6.35
CA ALA A 122 -9.82 -5.72 -5.98
C ALA A 122 -10.03 -7.19 -6.41
N PRO A 123 -9.77 -7.59 -7.68
CA PRO A 123 -9.99 -8.96 -8.15
C PRO A 123 -8.78 -9.90 -8.02
N ALA A 124 -7.54 -9.40 -7.96
CA ALA A 124 -6.35 -10.24 -7.96
C ALA A 124 -6.30 -11.23 -6.78
N PRO A 125 -6.67 -10.87 -5.52
CA PRO A 125 -6.72 -11.82 -4.42
C PRO A 125 -7.67 -13.00 -4.67
N ALA A 126 -8.81 -12.76 -5.31
CA ALA A 126 -9.76 -13.82 -5.64
C ALA A 126 -9.19 -14.79 -6.69
N LEU A 127 -8.47 -14.25 -7.69
CA LEU A 127 -7.78 -15.08 -8.69
C LEU A 127 -6.68 -15.93 -8.04
N VAL A 128 -5.88 -15.37 -7.12
CA VAL A 128 -4.86 -16.09 -6.36
C VAL A 128 -5.49 -17.21 -5.53
N ALA A 129 -6.55 -16.91 -4.77
CA ALA A 129 -7.24 -17.89 -3.94
C ALA A 129 -7.73 -19.07 -4.78
N ARG A 130 -8.25 -18.79 -5.98
CA ARG A 130 -8.73 -19.82 -6.91
C ARG A 130 -7.62 -20.74 -7.41
N VAL A 131 -6.54 -20.15 -7.93
CA VAL A 131 -5.45 -20.93 -8.53
C VAL A 131 -4.61 -21.68 -7.50
N SER A 132 -4.61 -21.25 -6.24
CA SER A 132 -3.84 -21.86 -5.16
C SER A 132 -4.63 -22.85 -4.30
N HIS A 133 -5.94 -23.04 -4.53
CA HIS A 133 -6.75 -24.00 -3.78
C HIS A 133 -6.16 -25.41 -3.86
N PRO A 134 -6.07 -26.17 -2.74
CA PRO A 134 -6.56 -25.85 -1.38
C PRO A 134 -5.56 -25.01 -0.52
N TYR A 135 -4.42 -24.62 -1.03
CA TYR A 135 -3.32 -23.93 -0.32
C TYR A 135 -3.43 -22.39 -0.39
N THR A 136 -4.64 -21.86 -0.24
CA THR A 136 -4.95 -20.42 -0.43
C THR A 136 -4.06 -19.50 0.43
N GLY A 137 -3.81 -19.87 1.69
CA GLY A 137 -2.95 -19.08 2.58
C GLY A 137 -1.53 -18.91 2.03
N ARG A 138 -0.94 -20.01 1.54
CA ARG A 138 0.40 -19.99 0.93
C ARG A 138 0.43 -19.16 -0.36
N GLY A 139 -0.60 -19.31 -1.21
CA GLY A 139 -0.73 -18.51 -2.44
C GLY A 139 -0.82 -17.02 -2.14
N MET A 140 -1.65 -16.64 -1.16
CA MET A 140 -1.79 -15.25 -0.73
C MET A 140 -0.51 -14.68 -0.14
N SER A 141 0.24 -15.44 0.65
CA SER A 141 1.52 -14.99 1.22
C SER A 141 2.55 -14.67 0.12
N ILE A 142 2.68 -15.53 -0.89
CA ILE A 142 3.56 -15.31 -2.03
C ILE A 142 3.13 -14.06 -2.82
N PHE A 143 1.83 -13.93 -3.08
CA PHE A 143 1.26 -12.80 -3.79
C PHE A 143 1.51 -11.47 -3.05
N MET A 144 1.24 -11.40 -1.75
CA MET A 144 1.45 -10.20 -0.94
C MET A 144 2.93 -9.83 -0.84
N ALA A 145 3.81 -10.82 -0.59
CA ALA A 145 5.25 -10.58 -0.53
C ALA A 145 5.81 -10.01 -1.84
N ALA A 146 5.30 -10.46 -2.98
CA ALA A 146 5.70 -9.94 -4.29
C ALA A 146 5.33 -8.46 -4.48
N GLY A 147 4.11 -8.05 -4.11
CA GLY A 147 3.69 -6.65 -4.16
C GLY A 147 4.53 -5.75 -3.23
N GLU A 148 4.74 -6.19 -1.98
CA GLU A 148 5.60 -5.46 -1.04
C GLU A 148 7.03 -5.28 -1.59
N LEU A 149 7.60 -6.33 -2.19
CA LEU A 149 8.92 -6.27 -2.81
C LEU A 149 8.92 -5.32 -4.02
N GLY A 150 7.85 -5.31 -4.82
CA GLY A 150 7.68 -4.36 -5.92
C GLY A 150 7.74 -2.91 -5.44
N ARG A 151 7.00 -2.58 -4.38
CA ARG A 151 7.04 -1.25 -3.77
C ARG A 151 8.41 -0.86 -3.24
N ALA A 152 9.14 -1.82 -2.65
CA ALA A 152 10.47 -1.58 -2.13
C ALA A 152 11.51 -1.33 -3.25
N VAL A 153 11.39 -2.02 -4.37
CA VAL A 153 12.31 -1.90 -5.54
C VAL A 153 11.97 -0.68 -6.39
N GLY A 154 10.70 -0.28 -6.43
CA GLY A 154 10.21 0.83 -7.26
C GLY A 154 11.01 2.13 -7.16
N PRO A 155 11.30 2.64 -5.97
CA PRO A 155 12.12 3.85 -5.79
C PRO A 155 13.48 3.78 -6.48
N VAL A 156 14.16 2.64 -6.37
CA VAL A 156 15.47 2.42 -7.01
C VAL A 156 15.34 2.45 -8.52
N VAL A 157 14.37 1.69 -9.07
CA VAL A 157 14.11 1.66 -10.52
C VAL A 157 13.83 3.06 -11.06
N ALA A 158 12.98 3.84 -10.38
CA ALA A 158 12.63 5.19 -10.80
C ALA A 158 13.84 6.13 -10.82
N VAL A 159 14.58 6.21 -9.70
CA VAL A 159 15.69 7.17 -9.59
C VAL A 159 16.86 6.81 -10.48
N TRP A 160 17.18 5.53 -10.64
CA TRP A 160 18.22 5.08 -11.56
C TRP A 160 17.87 5.44 -13.01
N THR A 161 16.64 5.13 -13.43
CA THR A 161 16.19 5.46 -14.79
C THR A 161 16.25 6.96 -15.04
N VAL A 162 15.75 7.77 -14.12
CA VAL A 162 15.74 9.22 -14.28
C VAL A 162 17.16 9.82 -14.26
N THR A 163 18.04 9.27 -13.45
CA THR A 163 19.41 9.77 -13.33
C THR A 163 20.23 9.47 -14.58
N TRP A 164 20.10 8.27 -15.14
CA TRP A 164 20.92 7.84 -16.27
C TRP A 164 20.29 8.13 -17.65
N LEU A 165 18.96 8.06 -17.74
CA LEU A 165 18.24 8.20 -19.01
C LEU A 165 17.43 9.50 -19.11
N GLY A 166 17.23 10.18 -17.99
CA GLY A 166 16.40 11.38 -17.88
C GLY A 166 14.91 11.09 -17.76
N MET A 167 14.17 12.07 -17.26
CA MET A 167 12.73 11.97 -16.99
C MET A 167 11.91 11.66 -18.26
N ARG A 168 12.31 12.19 -19.43
CA ARG A 168 11.59 12.00 -20.70
C ARG A 168 11.66 10.57 -21.24
N ARG A 169 12.65 9.78 -20.83
CA ARG A 169 12.80 8.37 -21.25
C ARG A 169 12.16 7.38 -20.26
N LEU A 170 11.63 7.88 -19.15
CA LEU A 170 10.91 7.03 -18.19
C LEU A 170 9.83 6.15 -18.82
N PRO A 171 9.05 6.60 -19.85
CA PRO A 171 8.04 5.77 -20.51
C PRO A 171 8.57 4.45 -21.12
N ALA A 172 9.85 4.32 -21.36
CA ALA A 172 10.42 3.03 -21.81
C ALA A 172 10.19 1.90 -20.79
N LEU A 173 10.10 2.23 -19.48
CA LEU A 173 9.78 1.25 -18.45
C LEU A 173 8.34 0.71 -18.54
N ALA A 174 7.43 1.37 -19.26
CA ALA A 174 6.08 0.85 -19.47
C ALA A 174 6.10 -0.51 -20.18
N LEU A 175 7.15 -0.80 -20.97
CA LEU A 175 7.34 -2.12 -21.59
C LEU A 175 7.35 -3.25 -20.56
N LEU A 176 7.93 -3.04 -19.36
CA LEU A 176 7.92 -4.05 -18.29
C LEU A 176 6.50 -4.36 -17.84
N GLY A 177 5.67 -3.33 -17.69
CA GLY A 177 4.26 -3.48 -17.32
C GLY A 177 3.47 -4.22 -18.41
N TRP A 178 3.69 -3.88 -19.68
CA TRP A 178 3.02 -4.54 -20.80
C TRP A 178 3.53 -5.97 -21.02
N MET A 179 4.79 -6.27 -20.76
CA MET A 179 5.31 -7.65 -20.75
C MET A 179 4.62 -8.48 -19.64
N ALA A 180 4.47 -7.93 -18.44
CA ALA A 180 3.71 -8.60 -17.37
C ALA A 180 2.26 -8.83 -17.79
N SER A 181 1.61 -7.83 -18.39
CA SER A 181 0.25 -7.96 -18.92
C SER A 181 0.14 -9.05 -20.00
N ALA A 182 1.11 -9.14 -20.92
CA ALA A 182 1.13 -10.18 -21.95
C ALA A 182 1.31 -11.58 -21.35
N ILE A 183 2.19 -11.75 -20.36
CA ILE A 183 2.38 -13.01 -19.64
C ILE A 183 1.10 -13.43 -18.91
N LEU A 184 0.44 -12.49 -18.22
CA LEU A 184 -0.83 -12.75 -17.55
C LEU A 184 -1.93 -13.09 -18.56
N ALA A 185 -2.00 -12.41 -19.71
CA ALA A 185 -2.95 -12.70 -20.78
C ALA A 185 -2.74 -14.11 -21.33
N TRP A 186 -1.51 -14.46 -21.66
CA TRP A 186 -1.17 -15.80 -22.17
C TRP A 186 -1.65 -16.91 -21.23
N ARG A 187 -1.53 -16.72 -19.90
CA ARG A 187 -1.86 -17.79 -18.95
C ARG A 187 -3.31 -17.76 -18.44
N PHE A 188 -3.91 -16.59 -18.33
CA PHE A 188 -5.19 -16.40 -17.62
C PHE A 188 -6.34 -15.88 -18.49
N ALA A 189 -6.13 -15.59 -19.79
CA ALA A 189 -7.19 -15.09 -20.66
C ALA A 189 -8.38 -16.07 -20.79
N SER A 190 -8.15 -17.37 -20.66
CA SER A 190 -9.19 -18.42 -20.72
C SER A 190 -9.80 -18.80 -19.37
N VAL A 191 -9.26 -18.28 -18.25
CA VAL A 191 -9.75 -18.62 -16.91
C VAL A 191 -11.03 -17.85 -16.63
N GLU A 192 -12.19 -18.55 -16.61
CA GLU A 192 -13.45 -17.92 -16.24
C GLU A 192 -13.48 -17.49 -14.77
N ALA A 193 -13.96 -16.28 -14.50
CA ALA A 193 -14.21 -15.82 -13.16
C ALA A 193 -15.52 -16.49 -12.67
N GLN A 194 -15.42 -17.40 -11.68
CA GLN A 194 -16.60 -17.86 -10.97
C GLN A 194 -16.93 -16.87 -9.86
N SER A 195 -18.20 -16.45 -9.83
CA SER A 195 -18.74 -15.64 -8.76
C SER A 195 -18.70 -16.46 -7.45
N GLN A 196 -18.03 -15.97 -6.43
CA GLN A 196 -18.19 -16.51 -5.09
C GLN A 196 -19.54 -16.02 -4.54
N GLN A 197 -20.40 -16.96 -4.11
CA GLN A 197 -21.61 -16.60 -3.35
C GLN A 197 -21.20 -15.85 -2.08
N ARG A 198 -21.36 -14.54 -2.09
CA ARG A 198 -21.19 -13.73 -0.89
C ARG A 198 -22.43 -13.87 -0.01
N GLN A 199 -22.23 -14.16 1.26
CA GLN A 199 -23.28 -14.04 2.27
C GLN A 199 -23.90 -12.64 2.20
N ALA A 200 -25.23 -12.58 2.22
CA ALA A 200 -25.95 -11.31 2.17
C ALA A 200 -25.49 -10.37 3.31
N LEU A 201 -25.06 -9.17 2.93
CA LEU A 201 -24.64 -8.14 3.88
C LEU A 201 -25.83 -7.71 4.74
N SER A 202 -25.77 -7.92 6.04
CA SER A 202 -26.71 -7.32 6.98
C SER A 202 -26.33 -5.87 7.25
N TRP A 203 -26.92 -4.92 6.52
CA TRP A 203 -26.65 -3.50 6.65
C TRP A 203 -26.84 -2.96 8.08
N SER A 204 -27.77 -3.52 8.85
CA SER A 204 -27.97 -3.15 10.26
C SER A 204 -26.74 -3.47 11.11
N ARG A 205 -26.12 -4.64 10.92
CA ARG A 205 -24.90 -5.02 11.64
C ARG A 205 -23.69 -4.22 11.21
N VAL A 206 -23.55 -3.93 9.92
CA VAL A 206 -22.49 -3.06 9.38
C VAL A 206 -22.60 -1.66 9.98
N ARG A 207 -23.82 -1.10 10.02
CA ARG A 207 -24.08 0.22 10.61
C ARG A 207 -23.74 0.25 12.09
N ALA A 208 -24.19 -0.73 12.88
CA ALA A 208 -23.89 -0.83 14.30
C ALA A 208 -22.37 -0.94 14.58
N TRP A 209 -21.67 -1.75 13.78
CA TRP A 209 -20.22 -1.87 13.88
C TRP A 209 -19.52 -0.54 13.53
N ALA A 210 -19.92 0.09 12.42
CA ALA A 210 -19.34 1.37 11.99
C ALA A 210 -19.57 2.49 13.01
N GLN A 211 -20.78 2.62 13.55
CA GLN A 211 -21.09 3.60 14.61
C GLN A 211 -20.19 3.46 15.84
N ARG A 212 -19.79 2.24 16.16
CA ARG A 212 -18.94 1.98 17.32
C ARG A 212 -17.47 2.16 17.05
N PHE A 213 -16.96 1.70 15.92
CA PHE A 213 -15.53 1.56 15.66
C PHE A 213 -14.96 2.50 14.60
N ALA A 214 -15.81 3.14 13.74
CA ALA A 214 -15.29 3.95 12.64
C ALA A 214 -14.48 5.15 13.16
N LEU A 215 -14.94 5.87 14.17
CA LEU A 215 -14.22 7.04 14.69
C LEU A 215 -12.88 6.65 15.34
N PRO A 216 -12.79 5.68 16.27
CA PRO A 216 -11.50 5.23 16.81
C PRO A 216 -10.53 4.73 15.71
N LEU A 217 -11.03 3.99 14.73
CA LEU A 217 -10.22 3.53 13.61
C LEU A 217 -9.75 4.70 12.74
N ALA A 218 -10.61 5.69 12.45
CA ALA A 218 -10.24 6.88 11.69
C ALA A 218 -9.10 7.65 12.37
N VAL A 219 -9.17 7.83 13.68
CA VAL A 219 -8.13 8.49 14.48
C VAL A 219 -6.79 7.75 14.34
N LEU A 220 -6.79 6.43 14.51
CA LEU A 220 -5.56 5.62 14.34
C LEU A 220 -5.02 5.63 12.91
N ILE A 221 -5.90 5.59 11.92
CA ILE A 221 -5.52 5.69 10.50
C ILE A 221 -4.84 7.03 10.23
N LEU A 222 -5.37 8.14 10.75
CA LEU A 222 -4.78 9.47 10.59
C LEU A 222 -3.40 9.58 11.26
N GLY A 223 -3.23 9.04 12.47
CA GLY A 223 -1.91 8.99 13.13
C GLY A 223 -0.89 8.20 12.31
N ARG A 224 -1.28 7.02 11.84
CA ARG A 224 -0.45 6.22 10.96
C ARG A 224 -0.15 6.92 9.63
N ALA A 225 -1.13 7.60 9.04
CA ALA A 225 -0.97 8.33 7.79
C ALA A 225 0.01 9.49 7.91
N ALA A 226 0.06 10.16 9.06
CA ALA A 226 1.01 11.23 9.31
C ALA A 226 2.46 10.72 9.30
N ILE A 227 2.73 9.50 9.76
CA ILE A 227 4.07 8.90 9.67
C ILE A 227 4.26 8.19 8.32
N VAL A 228 3.55 7.08 8.11
CA VAL A 228 3.77 6.18 6.96
C VAL A 228 3.37 6.84 5.64
N GLY A 229 2.27 7.60 5.64
CA GLY A 229 1.80 8.30 4.44
C GLY A 229 2.75 9.43 4.05
N ALA A 230 3.20 10.22 5.02
CA ALA A 230 4.11 11.32 4.78
C ALA A 230 5.49 10.83 4.34
N LEU A 231 6.07 9.83 5.01
CA LEU A 231 7.36 9.24 4.61
C LEU A 231 7.28 8.62 3.21
N GLY A 232 6.25 7.83 2.91
CA GLY A 232 6.07 7.24 1.58
C GLY A 232 5.87 8.28 0.46
N THR A 233 5.51 9.52 0.80
CA THR A 233 5.32 10.61 -0.17
C THR A 233 6.52 11.54 -0.20
N TYR A 234 7.07 11.91 0.94
CA TYR A 234 8.00 13.03 1.05
C TYR A 234 9.43 12.63 1.43
N LEU A 235 9.72 11.40 1.84
CA LEU A 235 11.04 11.02 2.34
C LEU A 235 12.16 11.31 1.33
N ALA A 236 11.96 11.00 0.04
CA ALA A 236 12.94 11.30 -0.98
C ALA A 236 13.14 12.81 -1.14
N TRP A 237 12.07 13.60 -1.08
CA TRP A 237 12.12 15.04 -1.17
C TRP A 237 12.83 15.65 0.04
N TYR A 238 12.48 15.20 1.25
CA TYR A 238 13.19 15.57 2.47
C TYR A 238 14.70 15.32 2.37
N LEU A 239 15.08 14.10 1.96
CA LEU A 239 16.49 13.71 1.87
C LEU A 239 17.26 14.53 0.82
N THR A 240 16.63 14.86 -0.31
CA THR A 240 17.29 15.67 -1.34
C THR A 240 17.45 17.14 -0.93
N GLU A 241 16.49 17.73 -0.21
CA GLU A 241 16.63 19.06 0.36
C GLU A 241 17.71 19.11 1.46
N HIS A 242 18.01 17.97 2.11
CA HIS A 242 19.13 17.84 3.06
C HIS A 242 20.44 17.41 2.40
N GLY A 243 20.57 17.62 1.09
CA GLY A 243 21.82 17.47 0.34
C GLY A 243 22.13 16.06 -0.18
N LEU A 244 21.23 15.08 -0.04
CA LEU A 244 21.47 13.77 -0.63
C LEU A 244 21.18 13.79 -2.14
N PRO A 245 22.06 13.20 -2.97
CA PRO A 245 21.75 12.95 -4.37
C PRO A 245 20.49 12.06 -4.49
N LEU A 246 19.67 12.31 -5.53
CA LEU A 246 18.40 11.62 -5.74
C LEU A 246 18.54 10.08 -5.71
N VAL A 247 19.61 9.54 -6.31
CA VAL A 247 19.88 8.09 -6.30
C VAL A 247 20.05 7.57 -4.87
N ARG A 248 20.83 8.25 -4.05
CA ARG A 248 21.00 7.86 -2.64
C ARG A 248 19.70 8.01 -1.86
N ALA A 249 18.95 9.09 -2.08
CA ALA A 249 17.64 9.25 -1.46
C ALA A 249 16.69 8.11 -1.80
N GLY A 250 16.58 7.72 -3.08
CA GLY A 250 15.75 6.58 -3.51
C GLY A 250 16.22 5.24 -2.93
N THR A 251 17.53 5.02 -2.81
CA THR A 251 18.09 3.82 -2.17
C THR A 251 17.69 3.74 -0.69
N TRP A 252 17.73 4.87 0.04
CA TRP A 252 17.32 4.91 1.44
C TRP A 252 15.80 4.74 1.60
N VAL A 253 14.99 5.26 0.66
CA VAL A 253 13.56 4.97 0.63
C VAL A 253 13.32 3.47 0.44
N ALA A 254 14.03 2.82 -0.48
CA ALA A 254 13.94 1.37 -0.67
C ALA A 254 14.36 0.59 0.59
N GLY A 255 15.42 1.03 1.27
CA GLY A 255 15.85 0.44 2.54
C GLY A 255 14.78 0.53 3.64
N TYR A 256 14.12 1.69 3.75
CA TYR A 256 12.97 1.90 4.63
C TYR A 256 11.82 0.95 4.31
N GLU A 257 11.46 0.79 3.03
CA GLU A 257 10.39 -0.13 2.59
C GLU A 257 10.76 -1.59 2.84
N ILE A 258 12.01 -2.03 2.55
CA ILE A 258 12.49 -3.39 2.83
C ILE A 258 12.43 -3.70 4.32
N ALA A 259 12.90 -2.78 5.16
CA ALA A 259 12.78 -2.94 6.62
C ALA A 259 11.32 -3.07 7.05
N GLY A 260 10.42 -2.34 6.40
CA GLY A 260 8.98 -2.43 6.61
C GLY A 260 8.39 -3.78 6.24
N VAL A 261 8.83 -4.39 5.14
CA VAL A 261 8.44 -5.76 4.77
C VAL A 261 8.80 -6.74 5.87
N LEU A 262 10.03 -6.66 6.39
CA LEU A 262 10.48 -7.51 7.51
C LEU A 262 9.65 -7.26 8.77
N GLY A 263 9.34 -6.00 9.08
CA GLY A 263 8.47 -5.62 10.19
C GLY A 263 7.05 -6.18 10.05
N ALA A 264 6.47 -6.10 8.85
CA ALA A 264 5.14 -6.64 8.58
C ALA A 264 5.08 -8.16 8.75
N LEU A 265 6.12 -8.89 8.31
CA LEU A 265 6.22 -10.34 8.49
C LEU A 265 6.35 -10.71 9.97
N ALA A 266 7.18 -10.00 10.72
CA ALA A 266 7.41 -10.26 12.14
C ALA A 266 6.19 -9.93 13.01
N SER A 267 5.49 -8.82 12.71
CA SER A 267 4.43 -8.28 13.53
C SER A 267 3.18 -9.17 13.58
N GLY A 268 2.87 -9.89 12.52
CA GLY A 268 1.78 -10.85 12.49
C GLY A 268 1.91 -11.86 13.62
N THR A 269 3.03 -12.59 13.64
CA THR A 269 3.35 -13.58 14.67
C THR A 269 3.45 -12.93 16.05
N LEU A 270 4.17 -11.82 16.18
CA LEU A 270 4.31 -11.11 17.45
C LEU A 270 2.95 -10.72 18.03
N SER A 271 2.01 -10.27 17.19
CA SER A 271 0.68 -9.84 17.63
C SER A 271 -0.22 -11.01 18.07
N ASP A 272 0.06 -12.24 17.64
CA ASP A 272 -0.63 -13.44 18.10
C ASP A 272 -0.27 -13.76 19.56
N PHE A 273 1.01 -13.53 19.97
CA PHE A 273 1.49 -13.78 21.33
C PHE A 273 1.23 -12.59 22.27
N TRP A 274 1.52 -11.37 21.82
CA TRP A 274 1.45 -10.16 22.63
C TRP A 274 0.04 -9.54 22.70
N GLY A 275 -0.79 -9.90 21.73
CA GLY A 275 -2.10 -9.30 21.49
C GLY A 275 -2.04 -8.09 20.54
N ARG A 276 -3.05 -7.97 19.69
CA ARG A 276 -3.13 -6.97 18.60
C ARG A 276 -2.93 -5.53 19.08
N ARG A 277 -3.64 -5.14 20.14
CA ARG A 277 -3.61 -3.76 20.65
C ARG A 277 -2.24 -3.36 21.21
N ARG A 278 -1.57 -4.27 21.95
CA ARG A 278 -0.24 -4.01 22.49
C ARG A 278 0.78 -3.87 21.37
N THR A 279 0.69 -4.73 20.37
CA THR A 279 1.59 -4.67 19.20
C THR A 279 1.40 -3.39 18.40
N VAL A 280 0.15 -2.94 18.14
CA VAL A 280 -0.12 -1.65 17.48
C VAL A 280 0.44 -0.49 18.32
N ALA A 281 0.20 -0.49 19.65
CA ALA A 281 0.71 0.55 20.53
C ALA A 281 2.24 0.61 20.53
N ALA A 282 2.92 -0.53 20.70
CA ALA A 282 4.38 -0.59 20.72
C ALA A 282 4.98 -0.17 19.37
N SER A 283 4.46 -0.71 18.25
CA SER A 283 4.93 -0.35 16.91
C SER A 283 4.74 1.12 16.61
N THR A 284 3.59 1.71 16.97
CA THR A 284 3.33 3.15 16.75
C THR A 284 4.23 4.02 17.63
N THR A 285 4.43 3.64 18.88
CA THR A 285 5.32 4.37 19.81
C THR A 285 6.76 4.34 19.33
N LEU A 286 7.25 3.18 18.93
CA LEU A 286 8.62 3.03 18.41
C LEU A 286 8.78 3.76 17.08
N ALA A 287 7.80 3.71 16.18
CA ALA A 287 7.83 4.46 14.93
C ALA A 287 7.88 5.98 15.17
N ALA A 288 7.10 6.50 16.11
CA ALA A 288 7.13 7.91 16.49
C ALA A 288 8.49 8.29 17.10
N LEU A 289 9.04 7.45 17.98
CA LEU A 289 10.37 7.66 18.56
C LEU A 289 11.46 7.67 17.49
N PHE A 290 11.49 6.66 16.61
CA PHE A 290 12.52 6.58 15.57
C PHE A 290 12.37 7.70 14.52
N LEU A 291 11.17 8.18 14.25
CA LEU A 291 10.97 9.37 13.41
C LEU A 291 11.52 10.63 14.11
N ALA A 292 11.29 10.81 15.40
CA ALA A 292 11.84 11.91 16.15
C ALA A 292 13.39 11.86 16.21
N LEU A 293 13.96 10.68 16.41
CA LEU A 293 15.42 10.48 16.38
C LEU A 293 15.99 10.71 14.98
N PHE A 294 15.30 10.28 13.92
CA PHE A 294 15.66 10.56 12.54
C PHE A 294 15.73 12.06 12.29
N VAL A 295 14.76 12.84 12.78
CA VAL A 295 14.77 14.29 12.64
C VAL A 295 15.89 14.93 13.47
N ALA A 296 16.05 14.55 14.73
CA ALA A 296 17.01 15.14 15.65
C ALA A 296 18.48 14.84 15.35
N THR A 297 18.75 13.80 14.56
CA THR A 297 20.12 13.36 14.24
C THR A 297 20.63 14.04 12.97
N PRO A 298 21.87 14.57 12.94
CA PRO A 298 22.44 15.18 11.73
C PRO A 298 22.75 14.13 10.64
N VAL A 299 22.79 14.58 9.38
CA VAL A 299 23.29 13.77 8.26
C VAL A 299 24.81 13.55 8.45
N PRO A 300 25.38 12.36 8.17
CA PRO A 300 24.73 11.16 7.59
C PRO A 300 24.11 10.20 8.60
N TYR A 301 24.31 10.39 9.89
CA TYR A 301 23.92 9.42 10.94
C TYR A 301 22.40 9.17 11.01
N LYS A 302 21.56 10.18 10.68
CA LYS A 302 20.11 10.02 10.66
C LYS A 302 19.63 8.87 9.76
N LEU A 303 20.37 8.55 8.71
CA LEU A 303 19.95 7.51 7.76
C LEU A 303 19.85 6.13 8.41
N GLY A 304 20.64 5.86 9.45
CA GLY A 304 20.54 4.61 10.22
C GLY A 304 19.18 4.39 10.89
N TRP A 305 18.49 5.49 11.24
CA TRP A 305 17.16 5.40 11.86
C TRP A 305 16.04 4.97 10.89
N LEU A 306 16.27 5.05 9.57
CA LEU A 306 15.28 4.63 8.58
C LEU A 306 14.97 3.13 8.64
N PHE A 307 15.93 2.29 9.03
CA PHE A 307 15.69 0.86 9.18
C PHE A 307 14.74 0.53 10.32
N PRO A 308 15.01 0.90 11.59
CA PRO A 308 14.08 0.64 12.67
C PRO A 308 12.76 1.41 12.51
N LEU A 309 12.78 2.59 11.89
CA LEU A 309 11.57 3.34 11.56
C LEU A 309 10.71 2.58 10.53
N GLY A 310 11.27 2.09 9.44
CA GLY A 310 10.56 1.29 8.44
C GLY A 310 9.98 0.02 9.05
N PHE A 311 10.82 -0.72 9.80
CA PHE A 311 10.41 -1.95 10.48
C PHE A 311 9.19 -1.74 11.39
N THR A 312 9.19 -0.69 12.19
CA THR A 312 8.10 -0.43 13.16
C THR A 312 6.88 0.23 12.51
N ALA A 313 7.07 1.21 11.63
CA ALA A 313 5.97 1.96 11.02
C ALA A 313 5.11 1.11 10.07
N LEU A 314 5.74 0.26 9.25
CA LEU A 314 5.01 -0.56 8.28
C LEU A 314 4.46 -1.86 8.89
N SER A 315 4.97 -2.31 10.04
CA SER A 315 4.46 -3.45 10.79
C SER A 315 3.00 -3.26 11.29
N ILE A 316 2.53 -2.04 11.40
CA ILE A 316 1.21 -1.72 11.96
C ILE A 316 0.06 -2.25 11.07
N GLN A 317 0.23 -2.22 9.75
CA GLN A 317 -0.86 -2.55 8.79
C GLN A 317 -1.45 -3.95 8.96
N PRO A 318 -0.65 -5.05 8.96
CA PRO A 318 -1.21 -6.39 9.10
C PRO A 318 -1.88 -6.60 10.46
N VAL A 319 -1.32 -5.99 11.53
CA VAL A 319 -1.88 -6.09 12.88
C VAL A 319 -3.22 -5.33 12.99
N MET A 320 -3.33 -4.16 12.34
CA MET A 320 -4.61 -3.43 12.27
C MET A 320 -5.69 -4.21 11.52
N LEU A 321 -5.34 -4.87 10.42
CA LEU A 321 -6.27 -5.74 9.69
C LEU A 321 -6.76 -6.90 10.58
N ALA A 322 -5.86 -7.53 11.32
CA ALA A 322 -6.22 -8.59 12.25
C ALA A 322 -7.09 -8.05 13.41
N LEU A 323 -6.75 -6.89 13.99
CA LEU A 323 -7.55 -6.25 15.02
C LEU A 323 -8.99 -5.97 14.55
N VAL A 324 -9.14 -5.43 13.34
CA VAL A 324 -10.46 -5.14 12.73
C VAL A 324 -11.27 -6.43 12.55
N GLN A 325 -10.63 -7.55 12.16
CA GLN A 325 -11.28 -8.85 12.05
C GLN A 325 -11.75 -9.37 13.42
N ASP A 326 -10.95 -9.18 14.46
CA ASP A 326 -11.29 -9.58 15.83
C ASP A 326 -12.48 -8.77 16.39
N LEU A 327 -12.64 -7.50 15.96
CA LEU A 327 -13.77 -6.63 16.32
C LEU A 327 -15.06 -6.94 15.55
N ALA A 328 -15.00 -7.79 14.52
CA ALA A 328 -16.14 -8.11 13.64
C ALA A 328 -16.34 -9.62 13.44
N PRO A 329 -16.55 -10.42 14.52
CA PRO A 329 -16.79 -11.84 14.39
C PRO A 329 -18.04 -12.07 13.53
N GLY A 330 -17.91 -12.89 12.48
CA GLY A 330 -18.97 -13.18 11.51
C GLY A 330 -19.07 -12.21 10.32
N HIS A 331 -18.34 -11.06 10.31
CA HIS A 331 -18.37 -10.06 9.21
C HIS A 331 -16.97 -9.56 8.86
N ARG A 332 -15.95 -10.40 9.06
CA ARG A 332 -14.52 -10.04 8.94
C ARG A 332 -14.16 -9.37 7.60
N ALA A 333 -14.65 -9.93 6.50
CA ALA A 333 -14.38 -9.40 5.16
C ALA A 333 -14.96 -7.99 4.96
N THR A 334 -16.19 -7.75 5.43
CA THR A 334 -16.84 -6.44 5.35
C THR A 334 -16.12 -5.40 6.21
N ALA A 335 -15.78 -5.75 7.44
CA ALA A 335 -15.06 -4.84 8.34
C ALA A 335 -13.68 -4.47 7.76
N ASN A 336 -12.94 -5.42 7.20
CA ASN A 336 -11.69 -5.15 6.50
C ASN A 336 -11.89 -4.26 5.28
N GLY A 337 -12.94 -4.49 4.49
CA GLY A 337 -13.27 -3.64 3.35
C GLY A 337 -13.52 -2.19 3.75
N ILE A 338 -14.28 -1.97 4.83
CA ILE A 338 -14.53 -0.62 5.38
C ILE A 338 -13.23 0.01 5.90
N TYR A 339 -12.44 -0.74 6.67
CA TYR A 339 -11.15 -0.26 7.17
C TYR A 339 -10.19 0.14 6.05
N LEU A 340 -10.10 -0.66 4.99
CA LEU A 340 -9.26 -0.36 3.83
C LEU A 340 -9.78 0.88 3.08
N ALA A 341 -11.10 0.98 2.85
CA ALA A 341 -11.70 2.17 2.22
C ALA A 341 -11.41 3.44 3.03
N MET A 342 -11.60 3.37 4.37
CA MET A 342 -11.24 4.48 5.27
C MET A 342 -9.74 4.79 5.18
N SER A 343 -8.87 3.79 5.14
CA SER A 343 -7.42 3.98 5.03
C SER A 343 -7.04 4.69 3.73
N PHE A 344 -7.64 4.35 2.60
CA PHE A 344 -7.39 5.01 1.32
C PHE A 344 -7.90 6.45 1.28
N LEU A 345 -8.99 6.76 1.95
CA LEU A 345 -9.55 8.13 2.01
C LEU A 345 -8.83 9.01 3.03
N LEU A 346 -8.44 8.46 4.18
CA LEU A 346 -7.85 9.24 5.27
C LEU A 346 -6.32 9.39 5.15
N ARG A 347 -5.65 8.46 4.46
CA ARG A 347 -4.20 8.58 4.25
C ARG A 347 -3.80 9.87 3.52
N PRO A 348 -4.44 10.26 2.41
CA PRO A 348 -4.17 11.55 1.78
C PRO A 348 -4.40 12.76 2.71
N VAL A 349 -5.38 12.70 3.62
CA VAL A 349 -5.61 13.76 4.62
C VAL A 349 -4.36 13.93 5.50
N GLY A 350 -3.89 12.84 6.11
CA GLY A 350 -2.68 12.89 6.96
C GLY A 350 -1.45 13.38 6.21
N VAL A 351 -1.26 12.91 4.97
CA VAL A 351 -0.16 13.37 4.10
C VAL A 351 -0.26 14.87 3.81
N SER A 352 -1.45 15.36 3.45
CA SER A 352 -1.66 16.79 3.13
C SER A 352 -1.45 17.69 4.35
N VAL A 353 -1.87 17.24 5.54
CA VAL A 353 -1.65 18.00 6.79
C VAL A 353 -0.15 18.13 7.06
N VAL A 354 0.62 17.06 6.93
CA VAL A 354 2.09 17.11 7.12
C VAL A 354 2.73 18.01 6.05
N GLY A 355 2.29 17.91 4.78
CA GLY A 355 2.77 18.80 3.71
C GLY A 355 2.46 20.28 3.98
N ALA A 356 1.24 20.58 4.41
CA ALA A 356 0.83 21.95 4.73
C ALA A 356 1.59 22.53 5.93
N LEU A 357 1.90 21.71 6.91
CA LEU A 357 2.72 22.12 8.04
C LEU A 357 4.17 22.36 7.60
N ALA A 358 4.72 21.50 6.75
CA ALA A 358 6.06 21.65 6.21
C ALA A 358 6.21 22.90 5.32
N ASP A 359 5.17 23.30 4.58
CA ASP A 359 5.17 24.55 3.81
C ASP A 359 5.14 25.81 4.70
N ARG A 360 4.54 25.74 5.89
CA ARG A 360 4.38 26.87 6.81
C ARG A 360 5.53 26.99 7.82
N THR A 361 6.23 25.90 8.09
CA THR A 361 7.28 25.82 9.11
C THR A 361 8.57 25.23 8.54
N SER A 362 8.77 23.94 8.73
CA SER A 362 9.89 23.16 8.20
C SER A 362 9.52 21.68 8.11
N TRP A 363 10.34 20.92 7.37
CA TRP A 363 10.19 19.46 7.36
C TRP A 363 10.31 18.82 8.74
N ASP A 364 11.29 19.31 9.52
CA ASP A 364 11.58 18.76 10.84
C ASP A 364 10.40 18.98 11.80
N ALA A 365 9.84 20.19 11.81
CA ALA A 365 8.65 20.50 12.60
C ALA A 365 7.44 19.65 12.17
N ALA A 366 7.25 19.46 10.88
CA ALA A 366 6.14 18.66 10.35
C ALA A 366 6.29 17.17 10.71
N PHE A 367 7.48 16.59 10.67
CA PHE A 367 7.72 15.21 11.06
C PHE A 367 7.67 15.00 12.59
N LEU A 368 8.14 15.97 13.38
CA LEU A 368 7.96 15.94 14.84
C LEU A 368 6.47 16.04 15.22
N PHE A 369 5.71 16.89 14.54
CA PHE A 369 4.25 16.91 14.69
C PHE A 369 3.63 15.55 14.36
N ALA A 370 4.03 14.92 13.24
CA ALA A 370 3.55 13.59 12.86
C ALA A 370 3.84 12.54 13.94
N SER A 371 5.03 12.58 14.55
CA SER A 371 5.40 11.72 15.67
C SER A 371 4.49 11.95 16.89
N ALA A 372 4.33 13.20 17.33
CA ALA A 372 3.48 13.56 18.47
C ALA A 372 2.01 13.20 18.22
N TRP A 373 1.51 13.50 17.01
CA TRP A 373 0.14 13.19 16.61
C TRP A 373 -0.13 11.69 16.64
N ALA A 374 0.78 10.86 16.10
CA ALA A 374 0.65 9.41 16.12
C ALA A 374 0.54 8.86 17.56
N LEU A 375 1.30 9.40 18.51
CA LEU A 375 1.20 9.02 19.93
C LEU A 375 -0.16 9.39 20.52
N VAL A 376 -0.68 10.58 20.24
CA VAL A 376 -2.01 11.02 20.71
C VAL A 376 -3.10 10.09 20.18
N THR A 377 -2.99 9.62 18.94
CA THR A 377 -3.98 8.71 18.35
C THR A 377 -4.07 7.35 19.05
N LEU A 378 -3.04 6.94 19.80
CA LEU A 378 -3.05 5.70 20.58
C LEU A 378 -4.13 5.69 21.66
N LEU A 379 -4.61 6.84 22.10
CA LEU A 379 -5.74 6.93 23.03
C LEU A 379 -7.00 6.23 22.46
N ALA A 380 -7.18 6.25 21.15
CA ALA A 380 -8.27 5.58 20.46
C ALA A 380 -8.26 4.05 20.59
N LEU A 381 -7.10 3.44 20.86
CA LEU A 381 -7.01 1.99 21.12
C LEU A 381 -7.84 1.55 22.33
N ARG A 382 -8.07 2.45 23.29
CA ARG A 382 -8.89 2.14 24.48
C ARG A 382 -10.34 1.79 24.11
N SER A 383 -10.86 2.39 23.04
CA SER A 383 -12.22 2.16 22.55
C SER A 383 -12.36 0.93 21.64
N LEU A 384 -11.24 0.32 21.20
CA LEU A 384 -11.23 -0.85 20.32
C LEU A 384 -11.16 -2.15 21.14
N THR A 385 -12.16 -2.38 21.98
CA THR A 385 -12.30 -3.63 22.72
C THR A 385 -13.42 -4.48 22.14
N PRO A 386 -13.22 -5.80 21.91
CA PRO A 386 -14.34 -6.71 21.72
C PRO A 386 -15.29 -6.59 22.92
N LYS A 387 -16.61 -6.70 22.69
CA LYS A 387 -17.50 -6.98 23.81
C LYS A 387 -17.18 -8.40 24.27
N GLY A 388 -16.87 -8.56 25.56
CA GLY A 388 -16.88 -9.84 26.24
C GLY A 388 -18.26 -10.51 26.13
#